data_bebc44ec4be65b4df3a5d373feccc6fa
#
_entry.id   bebc44ec4be65b4df3a5d373feccc6fa
#
_cell.length_a   1.000
_cell.length_b   1.000
_cell.length_c   1.000
_cell.angle_alpha   90.00
_cell.angle_beta   90.00
_cell.angle_gamma   90.00
#
_symmetry.space_group_name_H-M   'P 1'
#
loop_
_entity.id
_entity.type
_entity.pdbx_description
1 polymer ?
#
loop_
_entity_poly.entity_id
_entity_poly.type
_entity_poly.pdbx_seq_one_letter_code
_entity_poly.pdbx_strand_id
1 'polypeptide(L)'
;MSSLNHRPNPAKTFNVVFGLSFGTIFLLLMAIGLPILIHSQQGDWKYDLDKSPATAFFYLGLGLLLWLTVIYLFYKRSLSNLLKAKRDYKDLIKEGKRIKGKIVEQRILQQTADGESKMIKISFVNLVKSELTFSLPFVDTKPEMNRYQVGKDIGLMVSTDPKKPRIMLEDAKVKIDKSMVIYAYSVLAVLILTPIGLLIYGMLYESQDAGWRYLSFGHPFILSPFLALIYLGVFSFINSFLPKSTNSDRLLLYGKPAIATIVSTQETNLSVNEKPQIMVTIEFQDKGKTIVASFKKLYGLLDISGIAVGNQINILYDAEDPQSIEVVD
;
A
#
# COMPACT_ATOMS: atom_id res chain seq x y z
N MET A 1 -16.71 -5.00 26.13
CA MET A 1 -15.38 -5.27 25.55
C MET A 1 -15.50 -5.09 24.06
N SER A 2 -14.97 -4.02 23.52
CA SER A 2 -15.04 -3.73 22.09
C SER A 2 -13.86 -4.39 21.37
N SER A 3 -14.10 -5.23 20.37
CA SER A 3 -13.08 -5.95 19.62
C SER A 3 -12.89 -5.34 18.23
N LEU A 4 -11.70 -4.84 17.96
CA LEU A 4 -11.29 -4.44 16.61
C LEU A 4 -10.86 -5.68 15.82
N ASN A 5 -11.63 -6.03 14.79
CA ASN A 5 -11.19 -7.01 13.80
C ASN A 5 -10.23 -6.36 12.81
N HIS A 6 -9.03 -6.00 13.28
CA HIS A 6 -7.95 -5.65 12.36
C HIS A 6 -7.44 -6.96 11.75
N ARG A 7 -8.10 -7.40 10.69
CA ARG A 7 -7.60 -8.45 9.81
C ARG A 7 -6.63 -7.81 8.79
N PRO A 8 -5.33 -7.92 8.95
CA PRO A 8 -4.49 -7.97 7.77
C PRO A 8 -4.82 -9.32 7.13
N ASN A 9 -5.64 -9.23 6.10
CA ASN A 9 -6.02 -10.38 5.30
C ASN A 9 -4.71 -10.96 4.71
N PRO A 10 -4.32 -12.22 4.98
CA PRO A 10 -3.16 -12.83 4.33
C PRO A 10 -3.31 -12.81 2.80
N ALA A 11 -4.54 -12.83 2.28
CA ALA A 11 -4.83 -12.46 0.90
C ALA A 11 -4.39 -11.03 0.56
N LYS A 12 -4.39 -10.07 1.51
CA LYS A 12 -3.95 -8.70 1.25
C LYS A 12 -2.43 -8.62 1.05
N THR A 13 -1.65 -9.35 1.83
CA THR A 13 -0.19 -9.42 1.67
C THR A 13 0.18 -10.17 0.39
N PHE A 14 -0.46 -11.30 0.11
CA PHE A 14 -0.30 -12.05 -1.14
C PHE A 14 -0.72 -11.21 -2.35
N ASN A 15 -1.88 -10.55 -2.32
CA ASN A 15 -2.36 -9.70 -3.40
C ASN A 15 -1.50 -8.46 -3.62
N VAL A 16 -0.90 -7.88 -2.58
CA VAL A 16 0.03 -6.75 -2.71
C VAL A 16 1.34 -7.21 -3.33
N VAL A 17 1.91 -8.32 -2.89
CA VAL A 17 3.16 -8.87 -3.46
C VAL A 17 2.94 -9.33 -4.89
N PHE A 18 1.87 -10.08 -5.15
CA PHE A 18 1.50 -10.54 -6.48
C PHE A 18 1.16 -9.37 -7.41
N GLY A 19 0.37 -8.41 -6.95
CA GLY A 19 0.01 -7.21 -7.71
C GLY A 19 1.21 -6.33 -8.04
N LEU A 20 2.16 -6.16 -7.10
CA LEU A 20 3.40 -5.42 -7.35
C LEU A 20 4.28 -6.15 -8.38
N SER A 21 4.46 -7.47 -8.25
CA SER A 21 5.28 -8.25 -9.17
C SER A 21 4.64 -8.34 -10.55
N PHE A 22 3.36 -8.70 -10.63
CA PHE A 22 2.62 -8.79 -11.88
C PHE A 22 2.50 -7.42 -12.56
N GLY A 23 2.12 -6.37 -11.82
CA GLY A 23 2.02 -5.02 -12.34
C GLY A 23 3.35 -4.50 -12.87
N THR A 24 4.47 -4.82 -12.21
CA THR A 24 5.80 -4.41 -12.67
C THR A 24 6.23 -5.19 -13.92
N ILE A 25 5.99 -6.51 -13.97
CA ILE A 25 6.27 -7.32 -15.16
C ILE A 25 5.43 -6.83 -16.34
N PHE A 26 4.14 -6.57 -16.12
CA PHE A 26 3.25 -6.03 -17.14
C PHE A 26 3.73 -4.67 -17.65
N LEU A 27 4.17 -3.78 -16.77
CA LEU A 27 4.76 -2.48 -17.13
C LEU A 27 6.02 -2.67 -17.99
N LEU A 28 6.93 -3.56 -17.61
CA LEU A 28 8.16 -3.81 -18.37
C LEU A 28 7.84 -4.38 -19.75
N LEU A 29 6.91 -5.32 -19.87
CA LEU A 29 6.55 -5.94 -21.12
C LEU A 29 5.76 -4.99 -22.04
N MET A 30 4.71 -4.35 -21.52
CA MET A 30 3.78 -3.56 -22.34
C MET A 30 4.27 -2.14 -22.58
N ALA A 31 4.86 -1.49 -21.59
CA ALA A 31 5.32 -0.12 -21.75
C ALA A 31 6.75 0.00 -22.33
N ILE A 32 7.59 -1.03 -22.18
CA ILE A 32 8.98 -1.00 -22.66
C ILE A 32 9.19 -2.02 -23.76
N GLY A 33 8.89 -3.30 -23.49
CA GLY A 33 9.17 -4.39 -24.42
C GLY A 33 8.41 -4.27 -25.75
N LEU A 34 7.10 -3.97 -25.68
CA LEU A 34 6.27 -3.87 -26.88
C LEU A 34 6.69 -2.70 -27.82
N PRO A 35 6.94 -1.47 -27.33
CA PRO A 35 7.48 -0.40 -28.20
C PRO A 35 8.81 -0.76 -28.86
N ILE A 36 9.72 -1.40 -28.15
CA ILE A 36 11.00 -1.85 -28.70
C ILE A 36 10.77 -2.92 -29.79
N LEU A 37 9.90 -3.89 -29.53
CA LEU A 37 9.57 -4.94 -30.47
C LEU A 37 8.94 -4.37 -31.76
N ILE A 38 7.94 -3.50 -31.62
CA ILE A 38 7.29 -2.84 -32.78
C ILE A 38 8.34 -2.04 -33.55
N HIS A 39 9.16 -1.27 -32.88
CA HIS A 39 10.18 -0.46 -33.52
C HIS A 39 11.20 -1.30 -34.29
N SER A 40 11.62 -2.45 -33.73
CA SER A 40 12.57 -3.36 -34.40
C SER A 40 12.04 -3.98 -35.68
N GLN A 41 10.70 -4.07 -35.83
CA GLN A 41 10.05 -4.62 -37.04
C GLN A 41 9.76 -3.58 -38.09
N GLN A 42 9.93 -2.29 -37.79
CA GLN A 42 9.74 -1.20 -38.78
C GLN A 42 10.94 -1.13 -39.73
N GLY A 43 10.67 -0.86 -41.00
CA GLY A 43 11.73 -0.63 -42.00
C GLY A 43 12.38 0.74 -41.91
N ASP A 44 13.28 1.05 -42.82
CA ASP A 44 14.09 2.30 -42.84
C ASP A 44 13.27 3.59 -42.96
N TRP A 45 12.01 3.50 -43.42
CA TRP A 45 11.08 4.63 -43.53
C TRP A 45 10.70 5.24 -42.15
N LYS A 46 11.02 4.59 -41.06
CA LYS A 46 10.76 5.09 -39.70
C LYS A 46 11.60 6.31 -39.29
N TYR A 47 12.70 6.58 -40.00
CA TYR A 47 13.62 7.66 -39.67
C TYR A 47 13.40 8.87 -40.61
N ASP A 48 13.00 9.99 -40.02
CA ASP A 48 13.03 11.28 -40.67
C ASP A 48 14.30 12.00 -40.18
N LEU A 49 15.38 11.85 -40.96
CA LEU A 49 16.70 12.40 -40.67
C LEU A 49 16.84 13.88 -41.12
N ASP A 50 15.86 14.42 -41.83
CA ASP A 50 15.87 15.81 -42.30
C ASP A 50 15.40 16.82 -41.25
N LYS A 51 15.01 16.33 -40.08
CA LYS A 51 14.61 17.19 -38.94
C LYS A 51 15.67 18.19 -38.56
N SER A 52 15.22 19.35 -38.08
CA SER A 52 16.12 20.34 -37.55
C SER A 52 16.91 19.82 -36.34
N PRO A 53 18.15 20.24 -36.11
CA PRO A 53 18.88 19.88 -34.88
C PRO A 53 18.13 20.25 -33.61
N ALA A 54 17.42 21.40 -33.60
CA ALA A 54 16.62 21.83 -32.46
C ALA A 54 15.51 20.83 -32.10
N THR A 55 14.81 20.29 -33.12
CA THR A 55 13.79 19.25 -32.91
C THR A 55 14.40 17.96 -32.36
N ALA A 56 15.57 17.56 -32.85
CA ALA A 56 16.29 16.39 -32.36
C ALA A 56 16.67 16.53 -30.86
N PHE A 57 17.23 17.67 -30.48
CA PHE A 57 17.53 17.95 -29.07
C PHE A 57 16.31 18.08 -28.19
N PHE A 58 15.18 18.58 -28.72
CA PHE A 58 13.91 18.59 -28.01
C PHE A 58 13.47 17.16 -27.64
N TYR A 59 13.49 16.22 -28.61
CA TYR A 59 13.14 14.83 -28.34
C TYR A 59 14.12 14.14 -27.41
N LEU A 60 15.42 14.42 -27.50
CA LEU A 60 16.42 13.91 -26.56
C LEU A 60 16.12 14.39 -25.15
N GLY A 61 15.91 15.70 -24.96
CA GLY A 61 15.58 16.29 -23.65
C GLY A 61 14.26 15.76 -23.10
N LEU A 62 13.23 15.65 -23.93
CA LEU A 62 11.94 15.10 -23.54
C LEU A 62 12.06 13.65 -23.07
N GLY A 63 12.75 12.80 -23.84
CA GLY A 63 12.96 11.40 -23.47
C GLY A 63 13.72 11.25 -22.15
N LEU A 64 14.81 12.01 -21.95
CA LEU A 64 15.56 12.03 -20.70
C LEU A 64 14.67 12.44 -19.51
N LEU A 65 13.86 13.49 -19.65
CA LEU A 65 12.93 13.94 -18.61
C LEU A 65 11.92 12.86 -18.25
N LEU A 66 11.34 12.21 -19.25
CA LEU A 66 10.35 11.12 -19.05
C LEU A 66 10.99 9.94 -18.33
N TRP A 67 12.18 9.48 -18.74
CA TRP A 67 12.88 8.38 -18.08
C TRP A 67 13.26 8.72 -16.64
N LEU A 68 13.81 9.90 -16.38
CA LEU A 68 14.13 10.35 -15.02
C LEU A 68 12.88 10.36 -14.14
N THR A 69 11.73 10.76 -14.69
CA THR A 69 10.46 10.76 -13.96
C THR A 69 10.01 9.34 -13.63
N VAL A 70 10.06 8.40 -14.58
CA VAL A 70 9.71 6.99 -14.34
C VAL A 70 10.62 6.37 -13.28
N ILE A 71 11.94 6.54 -13.40
CA ILE A 71 12.94 6.03 -12.46
C ILE A 71 12.69 6.59 -11.05
N TYR A 72 12.45 7.90 -10.93
CA TYR A 72 12.16 8.55 -9.66
C TYR A 72 10.88 8.03 -9.02
N LEU A 73 9.79 7.91 -9.80
CA LEU A 73 8.51 7.39 -9.29
C LEU A 73 8.63 5.93 -8.84
N PHE A 74 9.34 5.11 -9.61
CA PHE A 74 9.60 3.72 -9.23
C PHE A 74 10.42 3.63 -7.94
N TYR A 75 11.53 4.38 -7.85
CA TYR A 75 12.35 4.46 -6.65
C TYR A 75 11.53 4.87 -5.42
N LYS A 76 10.76 5.96 -5.54
CA LYS A 76 9.93 6.48 -4.44
C LYS A 76 8.86 5.48 -3.99
N ARG A 77 8.18 4.81 -4.92
CA ARG A 77 7.08 3.88 -4.60
C ARG A 77 7.56 2.53 -4.10
N SER A 78 8.63 2.00 -4.67
CA SER A 78 9.11 0.64 -4.36
C SER A 78 10.21 0.65 -3.31
N LEU A 79 11.35 1.20 -3.64
CA LEU A 79 12.56 1.08 -2.81
C LEU A 79 12.51 1.96 -1.56
N SER A 80 12.09 3.22 -1.71
CA SER A 80 12.01 4.16 -0.59
C SER A 80 11.03 3.66 0.49
N ASN A 81 9.88 3.08 0.09
CA ASN A 81 8.91 2.55 1.03
C ASN A 81 9.42 1.31 1.78
N LEU A 82 10.15 0.40 1.09
CA LEU A 82 10.79 -0.75 1.73
C LEU A 82 11.86 -0.32 2.76
N LEU A 83 12.70 0.63 2.39
CA LEU A 83 13.75 1.15 3.27
C LEU A 83 13.16 1.97 4.44
N LYS A 84 12.07 2.69 4.20
CA LYS A 84 11.35 3.43 5.23
C LYS A 84 10.76 2.50 6.29
N ALA A 85 10.12 1.40 5.89
CA ALA A 85 9.58 0.41 6.82
C ALA A 85 10.64 -0.12 7.80
N LYS A 86 11.86 -0.38 7.31
CA LYS A 86 12.99 -0.81 8.16
C LYS A 86 13.47 0.28 9.12
N ARG A 87 13.49 1.53 8.67
CA ARG A 87 13.90 2.67 9.47
C ARG A 87 12.89 2.92 10.58
N ASP A 88 11.62 3.01 10.19
CA ASP A 88 10.50 3.22 11.12
C ASP A 88 10.42 2.14 12.22
N TYR A 89 10.78 0.89 11.88
CA TYR A 89 10.91 -0.19 12.85
C TYR A 89 12.03 0.06 13.86
N LYS A 90 13.23 0.44 13.37
CA LYS A 90 14.36 0.75 14.23
C LYS A 90 14.06 1.93 15.15
N ASP A 91 13.40 2.95 14.62
CA ASP A 91 13.01 4.14 15.37
C ASP A 91 12.00 3.76 16.46
N LEU A 92 11.03 2.88 16.14
CA LEU A 92 10.05 2.41 17.12
C LEU A 92 10.69 1.60 18.27
N ILE A 93 11.69 0.76 17.98
CA ILE A 93 12.41 0.03 19.04
C ILE A 93 13.21 0.99 19.92
N LYS A 94 13.80 2.04 19.33
CA LYS A 94 14.67 2.96 20.04
C LYS A 94 13.90 4.00 20.87
N GLU A 95 12.80 4.52 20.34
CA GLU A 95 12.08 5.68 20.87
C GLU A 95 10.64 5.36 21.32
N GLY A 96 10.17 4.15 21.01
CA GLY A 96 8.81 3.72 21.33
C GLY A 96 8.60 3.48 22.81
N LYS A 97 7.36 3.64 23.25
CA LYS A 97 6.92 3.33 24.60
C LYS A 97 6.50 1.86 24.70
N ARG A 98 6.97 1.18 25.73
CA ARG A 98 6.52 -0.17 26.03
C ARG A 98 5.19 -0.12 26.79
N ILE A 99 4.21 -0.88 26.31
CA ILE A 99 2.94 -1.14 27.00
C ILE A 99 2.72 -2.65 27.14
N LYS A 100 1.96 -3.06 28.14
CA LYS A 100 1.60 -4.46 28.36
C LYS A 100 0.26 -4.73 27.71
N GLY A 101 0.15 -5.88 27.06
CA GLY A 101 -1.09 -6.44 26.57
C GLY A 101 -1.26 -7.87 27.10
N LYS A 102 -2.48 -8.40 27.03
CA LYS A 102 -2.83 -9.77 27.40
C LYS A 102 -3.41 -10.48 26.17
N ILE A 103 -2.93 -11.66 25.89
CA ILE A 103 -3.47 -12.48 24.78
C ILE A 103 -4.81 -13.07 25.21
N VAL A 104 -5.89 -12.70 24.52
CA VAL A 104 -7.25 -13.16 24.80
C VAL A 104 -7.72 -14.28 23.85
N GLU A 105 -7.13 -14.34 22.65
CA GLU A 105 -7.44 -15.37 21.66
C GLU A 105 -6.21 -15.65 20.80
N GLN A 106 -6.05 -16.91 20.37
CA GLN A 106 -4.99 -17.33 19.45
C GLN A 106 -5.60 -18.24 18.38
N ARG A 107 -5.19 -18.03 17.13
CA ARG A 107 -5.57 -18.87 16.00
C ARG A 107 -4.37 -19.14 15.11
N ILE A 108 -4.12 -20.39 14.77
CA ILE A 108 -3.13 -20.78 13.77
C ILE A 108 -3.77 -20.60 12.40
N LEU A 109 -3.10 -19.83 11.52
CA LEU A 109 -3.55 -19.58 10.16
C LEU A 109 -2.96 -20.59 9.18
N GLN A 110 -1.64 -20.82 9.29
CA GLN A 110 -0.91 -21.69 8.36
C GLN A 110 0.41 -22.12 8.98
N GLN A 111 0.85 -23.34 8.69
CA GLN A 111 2.22 -23.77 8.94
C GLN A 111 3.09 -23.40 7.72
N THR A 112 4.25 -22.83 7.97
CA THR A 112 5.23 -22.42 6.95
C THR A 112 6.60 -23.03 7.26
N ALA A 113 7.48 -23.06 6.27
CA ALA A 113 8.85 -23.56 6.46
C ALA A 113 9.65 -22.76 7.50
N ASP A 114 9.31 -21.48 7.70
CA ASP A 114 9.96 -20.55 8.65
C ASP A 114 9.29 -20.54 10.04
N GLY A 115 8.22 -21.32 10.28
CA GLY A 115 7.47 -21.36 11.54
C GLY A 115 5.96 -21.42 11.34
N GLU A 116 5.19 -21.02 12.35
CA GLU A 116 3.73 -20.98 12.32
C GLU A 116 3.21 -19.56 12.13
N SER A 117 2.41 -19.35 11.09
CA SER A 117 1.65 -18.10 10.94
C SER A 117 0.45 -18.14 11.89
N LYS A 118 0.45 -17.21 12.84
CA LYS A 118 -0.57 -17.10 13.89
C LYS A 118 -1.26 -15.75 13.84
N MET A 119 -2.51 -15.74 14.26
CA MET A 119 -3.23 -14.52 14.62
C MET A 119 -3.50 -14.55 16.11
N ILE A 120 -3.10 -13.50 16.81
CA ILE A 120 -3.43 -13.33 18.23
C ILE A 120 -4.31 -12.09 18.39
N LYS A 121 -5.29 -12.21 19.29
CA LYS A 121 -6.11 -11.09 19.75
C LYS A 121 -5.57 -10.64 21.09
N ILE A 122 -5.22 -9.37 21.18
CA ILE A 122 -4.54 -8.79 22.33
C ILE A 122 -5.46 -7.75 22.96
N SER A 123 -5.72 -7.85 24.26
CA SER A 123 -6.32 -6.78 25.06
C SER A 123 -5.21 -5.92 25.66
N PHE A 124 -5.32 -4.61 25.56
CA PHE A 124 -4.36 -3.66 26.09
C PHE A 124 -5.04 -2.32 26.44
N VAL A 125 -4.38 -1.53 27.26
CA VAL A 125 -4.79 -0.15 27.56
C VAL A 125 -3.99 0.79 26.67
N ASN A 126 -4.70 1.56 25.85
CA ASN A 126 -4.09 2.48 24.90
C ASN A 126 -3.55 3.75 25.57
N LEU A 127 -2.98 4.68 24.78
CA LEU A 127 -2.35 5.91 25.31
C LEU A 127 -3.35 6.91 25.91
N VAL A 128 -4.64 6.80 25.58
CA VAL A 128 -5.74 7.60 26.16
C VAL A 128 -6.51 6.86 27.26
N LYS A 129 -5.93 5.76 27.80
CA LYS A 129 -6.46 4.97 28.91
C LYS A 129 -7.76 4.22 28.60
N SER A 130 -8.04 3.93 27.33
CA SER A 130 -9.15 3.07 26.93
C SER A 130 -8.69 1.62 26.78
N GLU A 131 -9.46 0.66 27.30
CA GLU A 131 -9.18 -0.75 27.12
C GLU A 131 -9.73 -1.22 25.76
N LEU A 132 -8.85 -1.74 24.93
CA LEU A 132 -9.14 -2.15 23.58
C LEU A 132 -8.58 -3.54 23.28
N THR A 133 -9.20 -4.20 22.30
CA THR A 133 -8.66 -5.44 21.74
C THR A 133 -8.37 -5.27 20.27
N PHE A 134 -7.27 -5.82 19.81
CA PHE A 134 -6.95 -5.87 18.38
C PHE A 134 -6.32 -7.19 17.98
N SER A 135 -6.47 -7.56 16.73
CA SER A 135 -5.91 -8.79 16.18
C SER A 135 -4.64 -8.49 15.41
N LEU A 136 -3.57 -9.22 15.72
CA LEU A 136 -2.26 -9.07 15.11
C LEU A 136 -1.81 -10.40 14.50
N PRO A 137 -1.60 -10.48 13.17
CA PRO A 137 -0.97 -11.64 12.53
C PRO A 137 0.54 -11.49 12.59
N PHE A 138 1.22 -12.59 12.83
CA PHE A 138 2.68 -12.68 12.81
C PHE A 138 3.11 -14.12 12.53
N VAL A 139 4.41 -14.30 12.24
CA VAL A 139 5.01 -15.62 12.10
C VAL A 139 5.79 -15.94 13.36
N ASP A 140 5.37 -16.99 14.09
CA ASP A 140 6.10 -17.51 15.23
C ASP A 140 7.18 -18.48 14.73
N THR A 141 8.43 -18.02 14.75
CA THR A 141 9.57 -18.81 14.31
C THR A 141 10.04 -19.85 15.33
N LYS A 142 9.45 -19.89 16.52
CA LYS A 142 9.77 -20.84 17.59
C LYS A 142 8.48 -21.26 18.31
N PRO A 143 7.58 -21.96 17.61
CA PRO A 143 6.26 -22.35 18.17
C PRO A 143 6.41 -23.28 19.36
N GLU A 144 7.47 -24.07 19.43
CA GLU A 144 7.79 -24.96 20.54
C GLU A 144 7.94 -24.25 21.88
N MET A 145 8.28 -22.96 21.88
CA MET A 145 8.43 -22.17 23.11
C MET A 145 7.11 -21.71 23.70
N ASN A 146 6.00 -21.92 23.01
CA ASN A 146 4.64 -21.57 23.48
C ASN A 146 4.50 -20.14 24.03
N ARG A 147 5.21 -19.18 23.44
CA ARG A 147 5.30 -17.79 23.93
C ARG A 147 3.97 -17.02 23.86
N TYR A 148 3.12 -17.38 22.91
CA TYR A 148 1.93 -16.60 22.55
C TYR A 148 0.62 -17.32 22.91
N GLN A 149 0.58 -18.03 24.05
CA GLN A 149 -0.63 -18.72 24.51
C GLN A 149 -1.65 -17.76 25.11
N VAL A 150 -2.92 -18.11 25.01
CA VAL A 150 -4.03 -17.37 25.63
C VAL A 150 -3.80 -17.21 27.13
N GLY A 151 -4.04 -16.02 27.65
CA GLY A 151 -3.85 -15.66 29.04
C GLY A 151 -2.45 -15.11 29.39
N LYS A 152 -1.45 -15.25 28.48
CA LYS A 152 -0.09 -14.71 28.72
C LYS A 152 -0.03 -13.20 28.47
N ASP A 153 0.79 -12.54 29.26
CA ASP A 153 1.16 -11.14 29.03
C ASP A 153 2.15 -11.03 27.88
N ILE A 154 2.01 -9.96 27.10
CA ILE A 154 2.87 -9.66 25.97
C ILE A 154 3.29 -8.19 25.98
N GLY A 155 4.54 -7.94 25.63
CA GLY A 155 5.05 -6.59 25.43
C GLY A 155 4.68 -6.04 24.06
N LEU A 156 4.17 -4.83 24.02
CA LEU A 156 3.89 -4.07 22.81
C LEU A 156 4.75 -2.82 22.79
N MET A 157 5.40 -2.54 21.66
CA MET A 157 6.08 -1.28 21.39
C MET A 157 5.15 -0.37 20.61
N VAL A 158 4.91 0.84 21.11
CA VAL A 158 4.01 1.82 20.49
C VAL A 158 4.72 3.13 20.24
N SER A 159 4.40 3.77 19.11
CA SER A 159 4.88 5.12 18.83
C SER A 159 4.14 6.14 19.71
N THR A 160 4.89 7.07 20.28
CA THR A 160 4.35 8.23 20.99
C THR A 160 4.12 9.43 20.07
N ASP A 161 4.54 9.36 18.80
CA ASP A 161 4.29 10.39 17.79
C ASP A 161 2.92 10.19 17.12
N PRO A 162 1.92 11.07 17.36
CA PRO A 162 0.61 10.95 16.76
C PRO A 162 0.61 11.03 15.23
N LYS A 163 1.65 11.62 14.63
CA LYS A 163 1.81 11.73 13.17
C LYS A 163 2.30 10.44 12.53
N LYS A 164 2.89 9.54 13.34
CA LYS A 164 3.42 8.24 12.88
C LYS A 164 2.98 7.14 13.84
N PRO A 165 1.67 6.93 14.00
CA PRO A 165 1.15 5.93 14.93
C PRO A 165 1.60 4.54 14.46
N ARG A 166 2.10 3.73 15.38
CA ARG A 166 2.53 2.36 15.12
C ARG A 166 2.45 1.53 16.38
N ILE A 167 2.07 0.29 16.21
CA ILE A 167 2.01 -0.71 17.27
C ILE A 167 2.60 -2.02 16.75
N MET A 168 3.45 -2.65 17.55
CA MET A 168 4.02 -3.95 17.21
C MET A 168 4.41 -4.74 18.46
N LEU A 169 4.64 -6.04 18.29
CA LEU A 169 5.19 -6.88 19.37
C LEU A 169 6.61 -6.46 19.69
N GLU A 170 6.94 -6.40 20.98
CA GLU A 170 8.29 -6.08 21.46
C GLU A 170 9.34 -7.04 20.89
N ASP A 171 9.01 -8.34 20.84
CA ASP A 171 9.90 -9.37 20.33
C ASP A 171 9.86 -9.56 18.81
N ALA A 172 9.07 -8.75 18.09
CA ALA A 172 8.97 -8.86 16.65
C ALA A 172 10.30 -8.51 15.98
N LYS A 173 10.76 -9.37 15.10
CA LYS A 173 11.87 -9.08 14.20
C LYS A 173 11.30 -8.80 12.82
N VAL A 174 11.36 -7.56 12.35
CA VAL A 174 11.01 -7.25 10.97
C VAL A 174 12.11 -7.82 10.04
N LYS A 175 11.82 -8.95 9.43
CA LYS A 175 12.65 -9.54 8.40
C LYS A 175 12.20 -8.96 7.06
N ILE A 176 13.01 -8.10 6.46
CA ILE A 176 12.76 -7.68 5.09
C ILE A 176 13.12 -8.87 4.20
N ASP A 177 12.20 -9.25 3.35
CA ASP A 177 12.45 -10.26 2.35
C ASP A 177 13.55 -9.77 1.40
N LYS A 178 14.71 -10.44 1.45
CA LYS A 178 15.85 -10.10 0.62
C LYS A 178 15.53 -10.25 -0.86
N SER A 179 14.65 -11.20 -1.22
CA SER A 179 14.25 -11.42 -2.61
C SER A 179 13.52 -10.22 -3.18
N MET A 180 12.62 -9.59 -2.39
CA MET A 180 11.93 -8.36 -2.79
C MET A 180 12.88 -7.18 -2.99
N VAL A 181 13.90 -7.08 -2.15
CA VAL A 181 14.91 -6.02 -2.28
C VAL A 181 15.74 -6.24 -3.55
N ILE A 182 16.20 -7.46 -3.79
CA ILE A 182 16.95 -7.82 -4.99
C ILE A 182 16.09 -7.55 -6.23
N TYR A 183 14.84 -7.99 -6.23
CA TYR A 183 13.89 -7.74 -7.31
C TYR A 183 13.72 -6.25 -7.62
N ALA A 184 13.51 -5.42 -6.57
CA ALA A 184 13.36 -3.97 -6.75
C ALA A 184 14.62 -3.32 -7.35
N TYR A 185 15.81 -3.75 -6.92
CA TYR A 185 17.07 -3.27 -7.51
C TYR A 185 17.26 -3.76 -8.95
N SER A 186 16.88 -5.01 -9.27
CA SER A 186 16.96 -5.54 -10.62
C SER A 186 16.07 -4.76 -11.58
N VAL A 187 14.83 -4.47 -11.18
CA VAL A 187 13.92 -3.64 -11.98
C VAL A 187 14.48 -2.22 -12.15
N LEU A 188 15.02 -1.63 -11.10
CA LEU A 188 15.63 -0.31 -11.18
C LEU A 188 16.83 -0.30 -12.15
N ALA A 189 17.67 -1.34 -12.11
CA ALA A 189 18.78 -1.50 -13.04
C ALA A 189 18.28 -1.60 -14.50
N VAL A 190 17.23 -2.37 -14.77
CA VAL A 190 16.60 -2.44 -16.10
C VAL A 190 16.12 -1.07 -16.55
N LEU A 191 15.41 -0.33 -15.68
CA LEU A 191 14.90 1.00 -15.99
C LEU A 191 16.01 2.02 -16.30
N ILE A 192 17.19 1.87 -15.70
CA ILE A 192 18.34 2.75 -15.97
C ILE A 192 19.09 2.32 -17.23
N LEU A 193 19.29 1.01 -17.43
CA LEU A 193 20.07 0.49 -18.57
C LEU A 193 19.31 0.58 -19.89
N THR A 194 17.97 0.47 -19.86
CA THR A 194 17.15 0.53 -21.10
C THR A 194 17.34 1.85 -21.88
N PRO A 195 17.18 3.06 -21.30
CA PRO A 195 17.40 4.29 -22.07
C PRO A 195 18.83 4.44 -22.57
N ILE A 196 19.82 4.01 -21.81
CA ILE A 196 21.22 4.03 -22.23
C ILE A 196 21.43 3.11 -23.42
N GLY A 197 20.91 1.89 -23.36
CA GLY A 197 20.98 0.93 -24.48
C GLY A 197 20.29 1.45 -25.75
N LEU A 198 19.09 2.05 -25.60
CA LEU A 198 18.36 2.65 -26.73
C LEU A 198 19.12 3.81 -27.38
N LEU A 199 19.76 4.67 -26.58
CA LEU A 199 20.57 5.76 -27.12
C LEU A 199 21.84 5.26 -27.83
N ILE A 200 22.53 4.28 -27.24
CA ILE A 200 23.72 3.68 -27.87
C ILE A 200 23.33 2.99 -29.18
N TYR A 201 22.26 2.15 -29.14
CA TYR A 201 21.77 1.47 -30.33
C TYR A 201 21.38 2.45 -31.43
N GLY A 202 20.61 3.50 -31.08
CA GLY A 202 20.18 4.51 -32.04
C GLY A 202 21.35 5.28 -32.65
N MET A 203 22.37 5.62 -31.87
CA MET A 203 23.57 6.29 -32.40
C MET A 203 24.38 5.39 -33.31
N LEU A 204 24.48 4.10 -33.05
CA LEU A 204 25.27 3.16 -33.86
C LEU A 204 24.57 2.71 -35.15
N TYR A 205 23.25 2.53 -35.10
CA TYR A 205 22.51 1.86 -36.19
C TYR A 205 21.45 2.73 -36.85
N GLU A 206 20.95 3.79 -36.20
CA GLU A 206 19.80 4.56 -36.69
C GLU A 206 20.18 6.00 -37.09
N SER A 207 21.30 6.53 -36.58
CA SER A 207 21.68 7.92 -36.79
C SER A 207 22.14 8.23 -38.20
N GLN A 208 22.73 7.24 -38.94
CA GLN A 208 23.28 7.44 -40.27
C GLN A 208 24.10 8.77 -40.40
N ASP A 209 24.94 9.02 -39.43
CA ASP A 209 25.74 10.25 -39.26
C ASP A 209 24.95 11.56 -39.05
N ALA A 210 23.63 11.50 -38.98
CA ALA A 210 22.75 12.65 -38.74
C ALA A 210 22.58 13.00 -37.23
N GLY A 211 23.34 12.38 -36.33
CA GLY A 211 23.28 12.60 -34.88
C GLY A 211 21.93 12.15 -34.31
N TRP A 212 21.32 12.94 -33.43
CA TRP A 212 20.07 12.61 -32.73
C TRP A 212 18.79 12.76 -33.56
N ARG A 213 18.88 13.02 -34.87
CA ARG A 213 17.72 13.27 -35.75
C ARG A 213 16.83 12.03 -35.94
N TYR A 214 17.33 10.82 -35.63
CA TYR A 214 16.51 9.60 -35.62
C TYR A 214 15.43 9.61 -34.52
N LEU A 215 15.61 10.40 -33.46
CA LEU A 215 14.62 10.47 -32.38
C LEU A 215 13.32 11.12 -32.86
N SER A 216 12.21 10.48 -32.55
CA SER A 216 10.84 10.94 -32.83
C SER A 216 9.93 10.53 -31.67
N PHE A 217 8.69 11.04 -31.65
CA PHE A 217 7.73 10.66 -30.62
C PHE A 217 7.46 9.15 -30.61
N GLY A 218 7.45 8.50 -31.79
CA GLY A 218 7.26 7.03 -31.92
C GLY A 218 8.49 6.20 -31.56
N HIS A 219 9.67 6.83 -31.37
CA HIS A 219 10.88 6.11 -30.99
C HIS A 219 10.75 5.54 -29.58
N PRO A 220 11.17 4.28 -29.30
CA PRO A 220 11.05 3.63 -27.97
C PRO A 220 11.67 4.45 -26.83
N PHE A 221 12.70 5.23 -27.08
CA PHE A 221 13.32 6.12 -26.10
C PHE A 221 12.34 7.16 -25.52
N ILE A 222 11.28 7.53 -26.26
CA ILE A 222 10.27 8.51 -25.84
C ILE A 222 8.94 7.79 -25.53
N LEU A 223 8.53 6.90 -26.42
CA LEU A 223 7.24 6.20 -26.30
C LEU A 223 7.18 5.31 -25.06
N SER A 224 8.25 4.56 -24.75
CA SER A 224 8.27 3.64 -23.61
C SER A 224 8.06 4.34 -22.26
N PRO A 225 8.82 5.38 -21.88
CA PRO A 225 8.59 6.06 -20.62
C PRO A 225 7.25 6.82 -20.60
N PHE A 226 6.76 7.30 -21.75
CA PHE A 226 5.43 7.92 -21.83
C PHE A 226 4.33 6.92 -21.51
N LEU A 227 4.35 5.73 -22.11
CA LEU A 227 3.39 4.65 -21.78
C LEU A 227 3.52 4.18 -20.33
N ALA A 228 4.75 4.10 -19.80
CA ALA A 228 4.99 3.75 -18.40
C ALA A 228 4.34 4.76 -17.45
N LEU A 229 4.41 6.06 -17.76
CA LEU A 229 3.77 7.11 -16.95
C LEU A 229 2.24 7.04 -17.02
N ILE A 230 1.66 6.75 -18.21
CA ILE A 230 0.22 6.52 -18.34
C ILE A 230 -0.20 5.34 -17.47
N TYR A 231 0.51 4.21 -17.56
CA TYR A 231 0.23 3.03 -16.76
C TYR A 231 0.30 3.32 -15.25
N LEU A 232 1.36 4.01 -14.79
CA LEU A 232 1.50 4.41 -13.39
C LEU A 232 0.39 5.37 -12.93
N GLY A 233 -0.07 6.25 -13.83
CA GLY A 233 -1.18 7.17 -13.60
C GLY A 233 -2.51 6.42 -13.43
N VAL A 234 -2.83 5.53 -14.38
CA VAL A 234 -4.04 4.69 -14.34
C VAL A 234 -4.05 3.82 -13.08
N PHE A 235 -2.93 3.17 -12.77
CA PHE A 235 -2.81 2.36 -11.56
C PHE A 235 -2.99 3.18 -10.27
N SER A 236 -2.45 4.40 -10.25
CA SER A 236 -2.64 5.33 -9.13
C SER A 236 -4.09 5.77 -8.98
N PHE A 237 -4.75 6.03 -10.10
CA PHE A 237 -6.16 6.40 -10.15
C PHE A 237 -7.05 5.27 -9.64
N ILE A 238 -6.86 4.03 -10.12
CA ILE A 238 -7.60 2.86 -9.64
C ILE A 238 -7.39 2.68 -8.13
N ASN A 239 -6.14 2.79 -7.64
CA ASN A 239 -5.85 2.69 -6.21
C ASN A 239 -6.50 3.80 -5.37
N SER A 240 -6.86 4.95 -5.96
CA SER A 240 -7.55 6.01 -5.22
C SER A 240 -8.99 5.66 -4.86
N PHE A 241 -9.61 4.75 -5.61
CA PHE A 241 -10.96 4.23 -5.33
C PHE A 241 -10.97 3.09 -4.32
N LEU A 242 -9.83 2.42 -4.11
CA LEU A 242 -9.77 1.38 -3.10
C LEU A 242 -9.90 2.01 -1.70
N PRO A 243 -10.72 1.43 -0.82
CA PRO A 243 -10.85 1.93 0.54
C PRO A 243 -9.47 1.95 1.18
N LYS A 244 -8.97 3.14 1.46
CA LYS A 244 -7.75 3.32 2.25
C LYS A 244 -8.06 2.73 3.62
N SER A 245 -7.23 1.80 4.12
CA SER A 245 -7.32 1.43 5.52
C SER A 245 -7.20 2.73 6.31
N THR A 246 -8.26 3.11 6.98
CA THR A 246 -8.32 4.23 7.91
C THR A 246 -7.11 4.12 8.82
N ASN A 247 -6.71 5.20 9.45
CA ASN A 247 -5.59 5.30 10.41
C ASN A 247 -5.74 4.34 11.61
N SER A 248 -5.86 3.02 11.32
CA SER A 248 -6.19 2.02 12.34
C SER A 248 -5.18 2.01 13.49
N ASP A 249 -3.89 2.18 13.20
CA ASP A 249 -2.88 2.29 14.26
C ASP A 249 -3.07 3.55 15.11
N ARG A 250 -3.53 4.67 14.51
CA ARG A 250 -3.82 5.90 15.23
C ARG A 250 -5.05 5.72 16.13
N LEU A 251 -6.11 5.12 15.59
CA LEU A 251 -7.32 4.83 16.37
C LEU A 251 -7.05 3.82 17.47
N LEU A 252 -6.21 2.81 17.25
CA LEU A 252 -5.77 1.87 18.29
C LEU A 252 -5.05 2.59 19.44
N LEU A 253 -4.16 3.53 19.13
CA LEU A 253 -3.32 4.19 20.14
C LEU A 253 -4.01 5.38 20.82
N TYR A 254 -4.83 6.14 20.10
CA TYR A 254 -5.43 7.40 20.57
C TYR A 254 -6.96 7.41 20.49
N GLY A 255 -7.58 6.38 19.92
CA GLY A 255 -9.03 6.30 19.78
C GLY A 255 -9.76 6.11 21.09
N LYS A 256 -10.94 6.69 21.17
CA LYS A 256 -11.90 6.53 22.25
C LYS A 256 -13.07 5.68 21.78
N PRO A 257 -13.55 4.74 22.60
CA PRO A 257 -14.75 4.00 22.30
C PRO A 257 -15.99 4.88 22.49
N ALA A 258 -16.96 4.73 21.59
CA ALA A 258 -18.29 5.32 21.73
C ALA A 258 -19.35 4.38 21.14
N ILE A 259 -20.59 4.58 21.55
CA ILE A 259 -21.76 3.98 20.93
C ILE A 259 -22.35 5.02 19.98
N ALA A 260 -22.49 4.65 18.71
CA ALA A 260 -23.05 5.50 17.68
C ALA A 260 -24.36 4.93 17.16
N THR A 261 -25.30 5.79 16.80
CA THR A 261 -26.56 5.42 16.18
C THR A 261 -26.46 5.65 14.66
N ILE A 262 -26.90 4.71 13.87
CA ILE A 262 -26.96 4.85 12.41
C ILE A 262 -28.12 5.75 12.04
N VAL A 263 -27.82 6.89 11.40
CA VAL A 263 -28.84 7.88 10.99
C VAL A 263 -29.19 7.78 9.51
N SER A 264 -28.27 7.30 8.67
CA SER A 264 -28.58 7.02 7.26
C SER A 264 -27.63 5.98 6.65
N THR A 265 -28.14 5.26 5.67
CA THR A 265 -27.36 4.31 4.85
C THR A 265 -27.65 4.57 3.38
N GLN A 266 -26.60 4.63 2.57
CA GLN A 266 -26.72 4.86 1.13
C GLN A 266 -25.78 3.92 0.38
N GLU A 267 -26.30 3.20 -0.58
CA GLU A 267 -25.46 2.39 -1.48
C GLU A 267 -24.67 3.31 -2.40
N THR A 268 -23.38 3.01 -2.58
CA THR A 268 -22.55 3.68 -3.57
C THR A 268 -22.55 2.86 -4.86
N ASN A 269 -22.18 3.47 -5.98
CA ASN A 269 -22.13 2.76 -7.27
C ASN A 269 -20.95 1.77 -7.39
N LEU A 270 -20.31 1.41 -6.28
CA LEU A 270 -19.18 0.49 -6.24
C LEU A 270 -19.60 -0.84 -5.61
N SER A 271 -19.39 -1.93 -6.34
CA SER A 271 -19.45 -3.28 -5.79
C SER A 271 -18.16 -4.03 -6.07
N VAL A 272 -17.72 -4.87 -5.14
CA VAL A 272 -16.52 -5.70 -5.27
C VAL A 272 -16.87 -7.12 -4.87
N ASN A 273 -16.72 -8.08 -5.78
CA ASN A 273 -17.10 -9.49 -5.57
C ASN A 273 -18.53 -9.62 -5.03
N GLU A 274 -19.49 -8.99 -5.72
CA GLU A 274 -20.92 -8.99 -5.38
C GLU A 274 -21.27 -8.35 -4.02
N LYS A 275 -20.31 -7.68 -3.37
CA LYS A 275 -20.53 -6.95 -2.12
C LYS A 275 -20.66 -5.47 -2.43
N PRO A 276 -21.86 -4.87 -2.24
CA PRO A 276 -22.05 -3.44 -2.43
C PRO A 276 -21.25 -2.66 -1.38
N GLN A 277 -20.70 -1.54 -1.80
CA GLN A 277 -20.16 -0.55 -0.88
C GLN A 277 -21.29 0.34 -0.40
N ILE A 278 -21.46 0.40 0.92
CA ILE A 278 -22.49 1.22 1.57
C ILE A 278 -21.78 2.35 2.32
N MET A 279 -22.25 3.56 2.12
CA MET A 279 -21.91 4.71 2.93
C MET A 279 -22.89 4.75 4.11
N VAL A 280 -22.34 4.67 5.32
CA VAL A 280 -23.10 4.67 6.57
C VAL A 280 -22.79 5.98 7.28
N THR A 281 -23.84 6.74 7.61
CA THR A 281 -23.74 7.95 8.44
C THR A 281 -24.22 7.62 9.84
N ILE A 282 -23.42 8.01 10.81
CA ILE A 282 -23.65 7.75 12.23
C ILE A 282 -23.63 9.01 13.04
N GLU A 283 -24.29 8.97 14.18
CA GLU A 283 -24.32 10.03 15.17
C GLU A 283 -23.90 9.49 16.53
N PHE A 284 -23.01 10.19 17.23
CA PHE A 284 -22.55 9.85 18.57
C PHE A 284 -22.24 11.08 19.40
N GLN A 285 -22.06 10.90 20.70
CA GLN A 285 -21.81 11.99 21.65
C GLN A 285 -20.35 12.00 22.12
N ASP A 286 -19.69 13.16 22.08
CA ASP A 286 -18.43 13.42 22.80
C ASP A 286 -18.53 14.71 23.61
N LYS A 287 -18.33 14.61 24.92
CA LYS A 287 -18.37 15.75 25.86
C LYS A 287 -19.62 16.62 25.73
N GLY A 288 -20.78 16.00 25.51
CA GLY A 288 -22.06 16.70 25.38
C GLY A 288 -22.31 17.35 23.99
N LYS A 289 -21.42 17.14 23.03
CA LYS A 289 -21.62 17.54 21.63
C LYS A 289 -22.00 16.34 20.80
N THR A 290 -23.03 16.52 19.99
CA THR A 290 -23.41 15.55 18.96
C THR A 290 -22.47 15.67 17.77
N ILE A 291 -21.89 14.55 17.36
CA ILE A 291 -20.98 14.45 16.21
C ILE A 291 -21.63 13.54 15.18
N VAL A 292 -21.65 14.02 13.94
CA VAL A 292 -22.08 13.22 12.78
C VAL A 292 -20.86 12.88 11.95
N ALA A 293 -20.66 11.59 11.69
CA ALA A 293 -19.56 11.10 10.88
C ALA A 293 -20.04 10.06 9.86
N SER A 294 -19.29 9.86 8.79
CA SER A 294 -19.65 8.89 7.74
C SER A 294 -18.46 8.02 7.37
N PHE A 295 -18.74 6.76 7.09
CA PHE A 295 -17.73 5.82 6.59
C PHE A 295 -18.28 4.96 5.45
N LYS A 296 -17.39 4.39 4.63
CA LYS A 296 -17.73 3.47 3.54
C LYS A 296 -17.16 2.10 3.83
N LYS A 297 -17.98 1.06 3.72
CA LYS A 297 -17.57 -0.33 3.92
C LYS A 297 -18.28 -1.24 2.92
N LEU A 298 -17.60 -2.33 2.51
CA LEU A 298 -18.22 -3.38 1.71
C LEU A 298 -18.98 -4.32 2.63
N TYR A 299 -20.25 -4.54 2.36
CA TYR A 299 -21.10 -5.42 3.16
C TYR A 299 -21.52 -6.66 2.36
N GLY A 300 -21.47 -7.83 3.00
CA GLY A 300 -22.13 -9.02 2.47
C GLY A 300 -23.64 -8.87 2.57
N LEU A 301 -24.40 -9.56 1.72
CA LEU A 301 -25.87 -9.52 1.74
C LEU A 301 -26.45 -9.88 3.11
N LEU A 302 -25.80 -10.78 3.86
CA LEU A 302 -26.23 -11.18 5.21
C LEU A 302 -25.93 -10.14 6.29
N ASP A 303 -24.98 -9.23 6.03
CA ASP A 303 -24.53 -8.25 7.00
C ASP A 303 -25.32 -6.91 6.90
N ILE A 304 -26.12 -6.74 5.86
CA ILE A 304 -26.87 -5.50 5.59
C ILE A 304 -27.92 -5.21 6.68
N SER A 305 -28.53 -6.23 7.25
CA SER A 305 -29.50 -6.05 8.33
C SER A 305 -28.90 -5.41 9.59
N GLY A 306 -27.60 -5.61 9.82
CA GLY A 306 -26.87 -5.02 10.95
C GLY A 306 -26.65 -3.50 10.84
N ILE A 307 -26.82 -2.92 9.64
CA ILE A 307 -26.63 -1.49 9.40
C ILE A 307 -27.93 -0.72 9.12
N ALA A 308 -29.06 -1.24 9.61
CA ALA A 308 -30.35 -0.53 9.51
C ALA A 308 -30.31 0.79 10.29
N VAL A 309 -31.01 1.80 9.76
CA VAL A 309 -31.17 3.09 10.42
C VAL A 309 -31.83 2.87 11.79
N GLY A 310 -31.28 3.54 12.83
CA GLY A 310 -31.68 3.38 14.22
C GLY A 310 -30.88 2.34 14.99
N ASN A 311 -30.13 1.44 14.33
CA ASN A 311 -29.27 0.50 15.02
C ASN A 311 -28.08 1.20 15.68
N GLN A 312 -27.67 0.66 16.83
CA GLN A 312 -26.48 1.09 17.53
C GLN A 312 -25.29 0.23 17.15
N ILE A 313 -24.14 0.88 16.94
CA ILE A 313 -22.87 0.23 16.66
C ILE A 313 -21.78 0.75 17.57
N ASN A 314 -20.84 -0.10 17.93
CA ASN A 314 -19.63 0.31 18.65
C ASN A 314 -18.62 0.90 17.67
N ILE A 315 -18.06 2.06 18.02
CA ILE A 315 -17.04 2.72 17.22
C ILE A 315 -15.82 3.09 18.06
N LEU A 316 -14.69 3.22 17.39
CA LEU A 316 -13.55 4.00 17.85
C LEU A 316 -13.47 5.28 17.03
N TYR A 317 -13.27 6.41 17.69
CA TYR A 317 -13.07 7.70 17.02
C TYR A 317 -11.84 8.41 17.55
N ASP A 318 -11.21 9.23 16.70
CA ASP A 318 -10.12 10.12 17.11
C ASP A 318 -10.72 11.42 17.70
N ALA A 319 -10.35 11.74 18.94
CA ALA A 319 -10.86 12.97 19.58
C ALA A 319 -10.33 14.26 18.93
N GLU A 320 -9.22 14.22 18.18
CA GLU A 320 -8.67 15.34 17.41
C GLU A 320 -9.30 15.46 16.01
N ASP A 321 -9.71 14.31 15.44
CA ASP A 321 -10.42 14.24 14.15
C ASP A 321 -11.61 13.27 14.26
N PRO A 322 -12.77 13.75 14.75
CA PRO A 322 -13.95 12.91 14.98
C PRO A 322 -14.56 12.29 13.71
N GLN A 323 -14.11 12.70 12.51
CA GLN A 323 -14.47 12.06 11.26
C GLN A 323 -13.66 10.77 11.01
N SER A 324 -12.52 10.63 11.70
CA SER A 324 -11.71 9.42 11.67
C SER A 324 -12.29 8.40 12.65
N ILE A 325 -13.06 7.47 12.10
CA ILE A 325 -13.79 6.44 12.86
C ILE A 325 -13.49 5.04 12.35
N GLU A 326 -13.61 4.05 13.22
CA GLU A 326 -13.56 2.63 12.89
C GLU A 326 -14.66 1.89 13.67
N VAL A 327 -15.39 1.02 12.96
CA VAL A 327 -16.43 0.19 13.58
C VAL A 327 -15.74 -0.97 14.31
N VAL A 328 -16.17 -1.20 15.53
CA VAL A 328 -15.64 -2.23 16.42
C VAL A 328 -16.71 -3.30 16.62
N ASP A 329 -16.37 -4.55 16.30
CA ASP A 329 -17.28 -5.71 16.49
C ASP A 329 -17.25 -6.24 17.92
#